data_29f61736ae0a6dd50f7a92e15d6fdf8d
#
_entry.id   29f61736ae0a6dd50f7a92e15d6fdf8d
#
_cell.length_a   1.000
_cell.length_b   1.000
_cell.length_c   1.000
_cell.angle_alpha   90.00
_cell.angle_beta   90.00
_cell.angle_gamma   90.00
#
_symmetry.space_group_name_H-M   'P 1'
#
loop_
_entity.id
_entity.type
_entity.pdbx_description
1 polymer ?
#
loop_
_entity_poly.entity_id
_entity_poly.type
_entity_poly.pdbx_seq_one_letter_code
_entity_poly.pdbx_strand_id
1 'polypeptide(L)'
;MRAPRAFANPFRPGAGHRPPYLAGRRHEQQEFYKLLDQTVITDNLVITGLRGVGKTVLLEELKPATVSDGWLWVGTDMSESATISEANIAQRLITDLSVVTSSIKVGEEKSNSIGFTGSDKSVDVNLTYEVLIGIYNATPGLVVDKLKALFNVVAPCVSAMGRKGIVFAYDEAQNLADQAQKEQFPLSVLLDLFQSVQRQGVPFMLVLSGLPTLFPKLIEARTYAERMFRVIFLNQLSESETREAIEKPVQETGCPVSFNKSAVSMIYRYSGGYPYFIQFICRESYDAYLQQVADGKKPVVPMTGIIRKLDTDFFAGRWSRVTDRQQELLCVIANLGGGNNEFTVQEIMAKSSEMLENPFGRSHINQLLTSLISAGLIYRDRHGKYLFAVPLMADFIKRTMEPL
;
A
#
# COMPACT_ATOMS: atom_id res chain seq x y z
N MET A 1 22.25 -24.63 -25.38
CA MET A 1 21.84 -23.49 -26.23
C MET A 1 20.57 -22.88 -25.62
N ARG A 2 20.58 -21.61 -25.19
CA ARG A 2 19.33 -20.90 -24.81
C ARG A 2 18.59 -20.61 -26.12
N ALA A 3 17.37 -21.17 -26.29
CA ALA A 3 16.47 -20.76 -27.37
C ALA A 3 16.30 -19.24 -27.32
N PRO A 4 16.28 -18.52 -28.44
CA PRO A 4 16.00 -17.12 -28.45
C PRO A 4 14.62 -16.90 -27.81
N ARG A 5 14.53 -16.07 -26.77
CA ARG A 5 13.24 -15.65 -26.18
C ARG A 5 12.54 -14.78 -27.23
N ALA A 6 11.78 -15.40 -28.08
CA ALA A 6 11.01 -14.71 -29.13
C ALA A 6 9.94 -13.80 -28.52
N PHE A 7 9.46 -14.12 -27.28
CA PHE A 7 8.40 -13.38 -26.61
C PHE A 7 8.78 -13.17 -25.13
N ALA A 8 8.70 -11.91 -24.69
CA ALA A 8 8.90 -11.58 -23.29
C ALA A 8 7.67 -11.95 -22.46
N ASN A 9 7.88 -12.52 -21.26
CA ASN A 9 6.78 -12.78 -20.34
C ASN A 9 6.19 -11.45 -19.84
N PRO A 10 4.89 -11.16 -20.09
CA PRO A 10 4.29 -9.90 -19.69
C PRO A 10 4.01 -9.83 -18.16
N PHE A 11 3.88 -10.97 -17.47
CA PHE A 11 3.50 -11.01 -16.07
C PHE A 11 4.66 -10.68 -15.14
N ARG A 12 4.42 -9.76 -14.19
CA ARG A 12 5.46 -9.21 -13.31
C ARG A 12 5.00 -9.22 -11.85
N PRO A 13 5.02 -10.38 -11.16
CA PRO A 13 4.66 -10.47 -9.75
C PRO A 13 5.79 -9.90 -8.88
N GLY A 14 5.82 -8.59 -8.70
CA GLY A 14 6.77 -7.91 -7.84
C GLY A 14 6.06 -6.96 -6.87
N ALA A 15 6.68 -6.64 -5.75
CA ALA A 15 6.14 -5.67 -4.81
C ALA A 15 6.09 -4.28 -5.48
N GLY A 16 4.90 -3.68 -5.59
CA GLY A 16 4.70 -2.36 -6.19
C GLY A 16 4.93 -2.27 -7.70
N HIS A 17 5.28 -3.36 -8.38
CA HIS A 17 5.46 -3.33 -9.83
C HIS A 17 4.12 -3.20 -10.55
N ARG A 18 4.02 -2.20 -11.43
CA ARG A 18 2.85 -2.00 -12.28
C ARG A 18 2.65 -3.21 -13.19
N PRO A 19 1.47 -3.86 -13.14
CA PRO A 19 1.14 -4.91 -14.09
C PRO A 19 1.01 -4.33 -15.51
N PRO A 20 1.15 -5.12 -16.55
CA PRO A 20 0.98 -4.65 -17.94
C PRO A 20 -0.45 -4.13 -18.18
N TYR A 21 -1.43 -4.66 -17.48
CA TYR A 21 -2.81 -4.19 -17.51
C TYR A 21 -3.42 -4.15 -16.12
N LEU A 22 -3.96 -2.99 -15.71
CA LEU A 22 -4.65 -2.81 -14.44
C LEU A 22 -6.14 -3.16 -14.58
N ALA A 23 -6.50 -4.39 -14.23
CA ALA A 23 -7.89 -4.84 -14.25
C ALA A 23 -8.68 -4.38 -13.02
N GLY A 24 -9.99 -4.14 -13.20
CA GLY A 24 -10.97 -4.00 -12.12
C GLY A 24 -10.77 -2.83 -11.17
N ARG A 25 -10.12 -1.72 -11.60
CA ARG A 25 -9.84 -0.56 -10.71
C ARG A 25 -10.37 0.77 -11.25
N ARG A 26 -11.28 0.72 -12.22
CA ARG A 26 -11.83 1.93 -12.83
C ARG A 26 -12.69 2.75 -11.88
N HIS A 27 -13.46 2.06 -11.02
CA HIS A 27 -14.33 2.72 -10.04
C HIS A 27 -13.50 3.49 -9.02
N GLU A 28 -12.47 2.87 -8.47
CA GLU A 28 -11.56 3.46 -7.48
C GLU A 28 -10.80 4.66 -8.06
N GLN A 29 -10.36 4.57 -9.31
CA GLN A 29 -9.75 5.70 -10.03
C GLN A 29 -10.74 6.86 -10.19
N GLN A 30 -11.98 6.59 -10.59
CA GLN A 30 -13.01 7.62 -10.73
C GLN A 30 -13.34 8.30 -9.41
N GLU A 31 -13.43 7.54 -8.31
CA GLU A 31 -13.67 8.11 -6.98
C GLU A 31 -12.51 9.03 -6.56
N PHE A 32 -11.26 8.65 -6.84
CA PHE A 32 -10.11 9.50 -6.57
C PHE A 32 -10.15 10.80 -7.39
N TYR A 33 -10.41 10.74 -8.70
CA TYR A 33 -10.45 11.95 -9.53
C TYR A 33 -11.59 12.89 -9.14
N LYS A 34 -12.73 12.36 -8.70
CA LYS A 34 -13.81 13.20 -8.14
C LYS A 34 -13.35 13.99 -6.89
N LEU A 35 -12.45 13.42 -6.09
CA LEU A 35 -11.89 14.13 -4.94
C LEU A 35 -10.92 15.24 -5.36
N LEU A 36 -10.19 15.06 -6.46
CA LEU A 36 -9.32 16.13 -7.01
C LEU A 36 -10.08 17.27 -7.66
N ASP A 37 -11.30 17.02 -8.14
CA ASP A 37 -12.16 18.03 -8.78
C ASP A 37 -12.88 18.93 -7.77
N GLN A 38 -12.67 18.75 -6.45
CA GLN A 38 -13.24 19.62 -5.43
C GLN A 38 -12.67 21.03 -5.51
N THR A 39 -13.53 22.04 -5.41
CA THR A 39 -13.12 23.45 -5.36
C THR A 39 -12.30 23.76 -4.11
N VAL A 40 -12.63 23.10 -3.01
CA VAL A 40 -11.91 23.12 -1.73
C VAL A 40 -11.73 21.67 -1.30
N ILE A 41 -10.54 21.28 -0.91
CA ILE A 41 -10.29 19.90 -0.44
C ILE A 41 -10.95 19.71 0.92
N THR A 42 -12.08 19.04 0.93
CA THR A 42 -12.84 18.68 2.16
C THR A 42 -12.63 17.23 2.55
N ASP A 43 -12.34 16.37 1.58
CA ASP A 43 -12.15 14.95 1.75
C ASP A 43 -10.76 14.52 1.30
N ASN A 44 -10.10 13.77 2.16
CA ASN A 44 -8.88 13.05 1.85
C ASN A 44 -9.23 11.59 1.49
N LEU A 45 -8.23 10.79 1.12
CA LEU A 45 -8.47 9.41 0.71
C LEU A 45 -7.73 8.40 1.58
N VAL A 46 -8.43 7.35 2.01
CA VAL A 46 -7.83 6.13 2.52
C VAL A 46 -8.08 4.99 1.53
N ILE A 47 -7.01 4.37 1.05
CA ILE A 47 -7.04 3.15 0.24
C ILE A 47 -6.65 1.99 1.15
N THR A 48 -7.57 1.07 1.40
CA THR A 48 -7.31 -0.05 2.30
C THR A 48 -7.64 -1.39 1.65
N GLY A 49 -7.04 -2.45 2.16
CA GLY A 49 -7.22 -3.81 1.67
C GLY A 49 -6.08 -4.73 2.09
N LEU A 50 -6.27 -6.03 1.88
CA LEU A 50 -5.30 -7.04 2.25
C LEU A 50 -3.98 -6.90 1.44
N ARG A 51 -2.96 -7.63 1.87
CA ARG A 51 -1.68 -7.69 1.14
C ARG A 51 -1.88 -8.32 -0.24
N GLY A 52 -1.19 -7.80 -1.26
CA GLY A 52 -1.27 -8.33 -2.62
C GLY A 52 -2.53 -7.96 -3.41
N VAL A 53 -3.43 -7.12 -2.86
CA VAL A 53 -4.66 -6.66 -3.53
C VAL A 53 -4.40 -5.51 -4.53
N GLY A 54 -3.19 -4.94 -4.54
CA GLY A 54 -2.78 -3.93 -5.53
C GLY A 54 -2.88 -2.48 -5.06
N LYS A 55 -2.81 -2.19 -3.76
CA LYS A 55 -2.85 -0.80 -3.20
C LYS A 55 -1.73 0.08 -3.77
N THR A 56 -0.48 -0.33 -3.62
CA THR A 56 0.70 0.37 -4.14
C THR A 56 0.61 0.59 -5.64
N VAL A 57 0.15 -0.43 -6.38
CA VAL A 57 -0.03 -0.36 -7.84
C VAL A 57 -1.08 0.69 -8.20
N LEU A 58 -2.17 0.77 -7.45
CA LEU A 58 -3.20 1.80 -7.69
C LEU A 58 -2.64 3.20 -7.44
N LEU A 59 -1.88 3.43 -6.36
CA LEU A 59 -1.23 4.73 -6.11
C LEU A 59 -0.32 5.15 -7.26
N GLU A 60 0.53 4.24 -7.74
CA GLU A 60 1.43 4.49 -8.87
C GLU A 60 0.67 4.73 -10.20
N GLU A 61 -0.51 4.14 -10.37
CA GLU A 61 -1.38 4.35 -11.53
C GLU A 61 -2.07 5.72 -11.51
N LEU A 62 -2.45 6.21 -10.32
CA LEU A 62 -3.11 7.52 -10.16
C LEU A 62 -2.16 8.70 -10.42
N LYS A 63 -0.88 8.54 -10.10
CA LYS A 63 0.12 9.60 -10.15
C LYS A 63 0.28 10.28 -11.52
N PRO A 64 0.48 9.58 -12.66
CA PRO A 64 0.73 10.23 -13.95
C PRO A 64 -0.42 11.13 -14.40
N ALA A 65 -1.66 10.66 -14.28
CA ALA A 65 -2.84 11.43 -14.67
C ALA A 65 -3.04 12.66 -13.77
N THR A 66 -2.80 12.50 -12.45
CA THR A 66 -2.85 13.60 -11.46
C THR A 66 -1.85 14.70 -11.78
N VAL A 67 -0.61 14.31 -12.12
CA VAL A 67 0.44 15.28 -12.51
C VAL A 67 0.11 15.97 -13.83
N SER A 68 -0.45 15.23 -14.79
CA SER A 68 -0.89 15.78 -16.08
C SER A 68 -2.05 16.77 -15.92
N ASP A 69 -2.90 16.56 -14.91
CA ASP A 69 -4.02 17.45 -14.56
C ASP A 69 -3.58 18.71 -13.78
N GLY A 70 -2.28 18.90 -13.58
CA GLY A 70 -1.71 20.11 -12.97
C GLY A 70 -1.49 20.03 -11.46
N TRP A 71 -1.63 18.88 -10.84
CA TRP A 71 -1.27 18.66 -9.44
C TRP A 71 0.22 18.30 -9.30
N LEU A 72 0.79 18.63 -8.15
CA LEU A 72 2.04 18.03 -7.73
C LEU A 72 1.77 16.75 -6.91
N TRP A 73 2.70 15.78 -6.98
CA TRP A 73 2.56 14.51 -6.28
C TRP A 73 3.83 14.23 -5.48
N VAL A 74 3.66 14.07 -4.19
CA VAL A 74 4.73 13.71 -3.25
C VAL A 74 4.31 12.50 -2.41
N GLY A 75 5.26 11.87 -1.79
CA GLY A 75 5.04 10.76 -0.87
C GLY A 75 5.79 9.50 -1.28
N THR A 76 5.78 8.56 -0.36
CA THR A 76 6.48 7.28 -0.44
C THR A 76 5.94 6.35 0.65
N ASP A 77 6.60 5.20 0.85
CA ASP A 77 6.27 4.29 1.94
C ASP A 77 6.54 4.93 3.31
N MET A 78 5.57 4.82 4.21
CA MET A 78 5.73 5.19 5.61
C MET A 78 6.50 4.08 6.33
N SER A 79 7.83 4.22 6.37
CA SER A 79 8.68 3.32 7.14
C SER A 79 8.46 3.47 8.64
N GLU A 80 8.74 2.41 9.40
CA GLU A 80 8.68 2.47 10.86
C GLU A 80 9.53 3.62 11.43
N SER A 81 10.73 3.86 10.88
CA SER A 81 11.64 4.93 11.31
C SER A 81 11.04 6.33 11.09
N ALA A 82 10.30 6.55 10.00
CA ALA A 82 9.67 7.84 9.73
C ALA A 82 8.51 8.15 10.69
N THR A 83 7.98 7.14 11.37
CA THR A 83 6.76 7.22 12.19
C THR A 83 7.02 7.13 13.71
N ILE A 84 8.30 7.09 14.14
CA ILE A 84 8.67 6.93 15.55
C ILE A 84 8.35 8.18 16.38
N SER A 85 8.48 9.37 15.81
CA SER A 85 8.32 10.64 16.53
C SER A 85 7.68 11.72 15.67
N GLU A 86 7.19 12.75 16.33
CA GLU A 86 6.67 13.96 15.68
C GLU A 86 7.74 14.66 14.82
N ALA A 87 8.99 14.68 15.30
CA ALA A 87 10.10 15.26 14.56
C ALA A 87 10.40 14.47 13.27
N ASN A 88 10.30 13.13 13.32
CA ASN A 88 10.56 12.29 12.15
C ASN A 88 9.49 12.48 11.08
N ILE A 89 8.20 12.57 11.46
CA ILE A 89 7.14 12.84 10.48
C ILE A 89 7.27 14.25 9.89
N ALA A 90 7.66 15.24 10.70
CA ALA A 90 7.92 16.58 10.19
C ALA A 90 9.07 16.60 9.18
N GLN A 91 10.19 15.97 9.52
CA GLN A 91 11.33 15.85 8.60
C GLN A 91 10.94 15.13 7.31
N ARG A 92 10.12 14.07 7.40
CA ARG A 92 9.61 13.36 6.24
C ARG A 92 8.80 14.28 5.33
N LEU A 93 7.83 15.01 5.88
CA LEU A 93 6.99 15.96 5.13
C LEU A 93 7.83 17.06 4.46
N ILE A 94 8.83 17.62 5.16
CA ILE A 94 9.73 18.63 4.61
C ILE A 94 10.57 18.06 3.46
N THR A 95 11.10 16.85 3.64
CA THR A 95 11.85 16.17 2.59
C THR A 95 10.99 15.92 1.35
N ASP A 96 9.78 15.42 1.52
CA ASP A 96 8.86 15.15 0.42
C ASP A 96 8.45 16.43 -0.32
N LEU A 97 8.17 17.52 0.42
CA LEU A 97 7.92 18.83 -0.16
C LEU A 97 9.11 19.29 -1.02
N SER A 98 10.33 19.17 -0.52
CA SER A 98 11.51 19.64 -1.21
C SER A 98 11.70 19.02 -2.59
N VAL A 99 11.24 17.79 -2.80
CA VAL A 99 11.30 17.09 -4.09
C VAL A 99 10.56 17.85 -5.20
N VAL A 100 9.42 18.46 -4.87
CA VAL A 100 8.56 19.16 -5.86
C VAL A 100 8.72 20.68 -5.80
N THR A 101 9.25 21.22 -4.71
CA THR A 101 9.40 22.65 -4.54
C THR A 101 10.79 23.21 -4.89
N SER A 102 11.82 22.36 -5.01
CA SER A 102 13.20 22.77 -5.30
C SER A 102 13.37 23.57 -6.60
N SER A 103 12.44 23.43 -7.54
CA SER A 103 12.42 24.21 -8.80
C SER A 103 11.64 25.52 -8.69
N ILE A 104 10.99 25.81 -7.53
CA ILE A 104 10.18 27.00 -7.32
C ILE A 104 11.08 28.14 -6.90
N LYS A 105 11.12 29.21 -7.72
CA LYS A 105 11.80 30.46 -7.38
C LYS A 105 10.92 31.29 -6.47
N VAL A 106 11.44 31.71 -5.31
CA VAL A 106 10.71 32.50 -4.30
C VAL A 106 11.27 33.92 -4.16
N GLY A 107 12.44 34.21 -4.70
CA GLY A 107 13.06 35.54 -4.62
C GLY A 107 14.39 35.61 -5.35
N GLU A 108 14.94 36.81 -5.39
CA GLU A 108 16.31 37.06 -5.83
C GLU A 108 17.09 37.62 -4.65
N GLU A 109 18.12 36.95 -4.22
CA GLU A 109 19.08 37.51 -3.26
C GLU A 109 20.11 38.35 -4.01
N LYS A 110 20.15 39.66 -3.75
CA LYS A 110 21.21 40.52 -4.25
C LYS A 110 22.47 40.28 -3.41
N SER A 111 23.43 39.58 -3.97
CA SER A 111 24.75 39.47 -3.38
C SER A 111 25.48 40.80 -3.54
N ASN A 112 25.57 41.59 -2.48
CA ASN A 112 26.45 42.74 -2.42
C ASN A 112 27.91 42.25 -2.35
N SER A 113 28.55 42.06 -3.50
CA SER A 113 30.01 41.89 -3.52
C SER A 113 30.65 43.23 -3.23
N ILE A 114 31.28 43.36 -2.08
CA ILE A 114 32.21 44.48 -1.76
C ILE A 114 33.45 44.32 -2.64
N GLY A 115 33.39 44.91 -3.85
CA GLY A 115 34.47 44.88 -4.81
C GLY A 115 34.19 45.76 -6.02
N PHE A 116 35.17 46.48 -6.53
CA PHE A 116 35.15 47.54 -7.54
C PHE A 116 34.72 47.13 -8.97
N THR A 117 34.09 45.97 -9.18
CA THR A 117 33.53 45.57 -10.48
C THR A 117 32.09 45.16 -10.25
N GLY A 118 31.18 46.13 -10.46
CA GLY A 118 29.72 45.93 -10.27
C GLY A 118 29.15 45.00 -11.33
N SER A 119 28.93 43.77 -10.97
CA SER A 119 27.87 42.94 -11.53
C SER A 119 27.01 42.44 -10.36
N ASP A 120 25.84 43.09 -10.16
CA ASP A 120 24.82 42.56 -9.28
C ASP A 120 24.46 41.15 -9.75
N LYS A 121 25.03 40.14 -9.10
CA LYS A 121 24.58 38.76 -9.31
C LYS A 121 23.38 38.55 -8.43
N SER A 122 22.20 38.59 -9.03
CA SER A 122 21.00 38.03 -8.38
C SER A 122 21.11 36.53 -8.35
N VAL A 123 21.02 35.94 -7.16
CA VAL A 123 20.93 34.48 -6.99
C VAL A 123 19.47 34.15 -6.75
N ASP A 124 18.94 33.33 -7.63
CA ASP A 124 17.56 32.80 -7.48
C ASP A 124 17.47 31.99 -6.17
N VAL A 125 16.59 32.38 -5.28
CA VAL A 125 16.28 31.61 -4.06
C VAL A 125 15.15 30.65 -4.39
N ASN A 126 15.48 29.36 -4.40
CA ASN A 126 14.51 28.30 -4.62
C ASN A 126 14.05 27.70 -3.27
N LEU A 127 12.84 27.14 -3.23
CA LEU A 127 12.30 26.41 -2.06
C LEU A 127 12.97 25.03 -1.93
N THR A 128 14.28 25.05 -1.68
CA THR A 128 15.07 23.83 -1.43
C THR A 128 14.80 23.28 -0.02
N TYR A 129 15.32 22.09 0.27
CA TYR A 129 15.23 21.50 1.60
C TYR A 129 15.79 22.45 2.69
N GLU A 130 16.93 23.11 2.43
CA GLU A 130 17.58 24.04 3.36
C GLU A 130 16.68 25.24 3.68
N VAL A 131 16.00 25.78 2.68
CA VAL A 131 15.06 26.89 2.87
C VAL A 131 13.84 26.43 3.66
N LEU A 132 13.25 25.28 3.31
CA LEU A 132 12.09 24.73 4.01
C LEU A 132 12.39 24.41 5.48
N ILE A 133 13.52 23.75 5.77
CA ILE A 133 13.93 23.44 7.15
C ILE A 133 14.30 24.72 7.92
N GLY A 134 14.85 25.73 7.25
CA GLY A 134 15.10 27.06 7.82
C GLY A 134 13.80 27.74 8.29
N ILE A 135 12.76 27.75 7.45
CA ILE A 135 11.43 28.28 7.80
C ILE A 135 10.84 27.50 8.97
N TYR A 136 10.89 26.17 8.93
CA TYR A 136 10.40 25.31 9.99
C TYR A 136 11.09 25.60 11.33
N ASN A 137 12.43 25.71 11.36
CA ASN A 137 13.19 25.95 12.58
C ASN A 137 13.01 27.38 13.13
N ALA A 138 12.82 28.36 12.25
CA ALA A 138 12.59 29.75 12.65
C ALA A 138 11.17 29.99 13.21
N THR A 139 10.22 29.08 12.93
CA THR A 139 8.84 29.20 13.40
C THR A 139 8.74 28.74 14.85
N PRO A 140 8.21 29.55 15.80
CA PRO A 140 7.96 29.13 17.15
C PRO A 140 6.74 28.19 17.26
N GLY A 141 6.66 27.43 18.36
CA GLY A 141 5.51 26.59 18.67
C GLY A 141 5.80 25.09 18.55
N LEU A 142 4.75 24.28 18.60
CA LEU A 142 4.78 22.83 18.48
C LEU A 142 5.09 22.41 17.03
N VAL A 143 5.43 21.13 16.86
CA VAL A 143 5.70 20.55 15.54
C VAL A 143 4.60 20.86 14.52
N VAL A 144 3.33 20.70 14.94
CA VAL A 144 2.18 20.98 14.08
C VAL A 144 2.07 22.46 13.68
N ASP A 145 2.42 23.39 14.57
CA ASP A 145 2.35 24.84 14.28
C ASP A 145 3.42 25.24 13.27
N LYS A 146 4.64 24.71 13.44
CA LYS A 146 5.74 24.91 12.49
C LYS A 146 5.42 24.36 11.11
N LEU A 147 4.83 23.17 11.02
CA LEU A 147 4.40 22.58 9.75
C LEU A 147 3.26 23.37 9.09
N LYS A 148 2.28 23.87 9.85
CA LYS A 148 1.21 24.74 9.32
C LYS A 148 1.78 26.02 8.71
N ALA A 149 2.70 26.68 9.42
CA ALA A 149 3.36 27.87 8.90
C ALA A 149 4.10 27.56 7.60
N LEU A 150 4.85 26.47 7.56
CA LEU A 150 5.56 26.02 6.37
C LEU A 150 4.60 25.77 5.18
N PHE A 151 3.50 25.02 5.40
CA PHE A 151 2.54 24.70 4.35
C PHE A 151 1.86 25.97 3.82
N ASN A 152 1.56 26.95 4.70
CA ASN A 152 1.00 28.23 4.32
C ASN A 152 1.97 29.09 3.49
N VAL A 153 3.29 28.94 3.67
CA VAL A 153 4.30 29.59 2.82
C VAL A 153 4.41 28.88 1.46
N VAL A 154 4.34 27.56 1.43
CA VAL A 154 4.49 26.76 0.20
C VAL A 154 3.27 26.90 -0.71
N ALA A 155 2.05 26.96 -0.16
CA ALA A 155 0.81 26.92 -0.94
C ALA A 155 0.70 28.06 -1.99
N PRO A 156 0.92 29.35 -1.67
CA PRO A 156 0.90 30.41 -2.67
C PRO A 156 2.01 30.26 -3.72
N CYS A 157 3.16 29.70 -3.36
CA CYS A 157 4.26 29.44 -4.32
C CYS A 157 3.86 28.38 -5.34
N VAL A 158 3.17 27.32 -4.90
CA VAL A 158 2.62 26.26 -5.77
C VAL A 158 1.57 26.85 -6.73
N SER A 159 0.67 27.70 -6.22
CA SER A 159 -0.34 28.38 -7.04
C SER A 159 0.29 29.34 -8.06
N ALA A 160 1.34 30.05 -7.70
CA ALA A 160 2.08 30.95 -8.61
C ALA A 160 2.74 30.19 -9.78
N MET A 161 3.04 28.91 -9.63
CA MET A 161 3.50 28.04 -10.73
C MET A 161 2.37 27.56 -11.66
N GLY A 162 1.14 27.97 -11.43
CA GLY A 162 -0.02 27.48 -12.16
C GLY A 162 -0.41 26.04 -11.79
N ARG A 163 0.04 25.54 -10.62
CA ARG A 163 -0.34 24.23 -10.12
C ARG A 163 -1.62 24.30 -9.27
N LYS A 164 -2.46 23.26 -9.39
CA LYS A 164 -3.72 23.18 -8.64
C LYS A 164 -3.52 22.94 -7.15
N GLY A 165 -2.47 22.22 -6.76
CA GLY A 165 -2.18 21.86 -5.38
C GLY A 165 -1.16 20.71 -5.28
N ILE A 166 -1.09 20.09 -4.10
CA ILE A 166 -0.19 18.94 -3.85
C ILE A 166 -1.00 17.76 -3.31
N VAL A 167 -0.78 16.58 -3.90
CA VAL A 167 -1.23 15.30 -3.34
C VAL A 167 -0.08 14.67 -2.56
N PHE A 168 -0.29 14.43 -1.27
CA PHE A 168 0.61 13.71 -0.38
C PHE A 168 0.13 12.27 -0.28
N ALA A 169 0.78 11.36 -0.99
CA ALA A 169 0.37 9.96 -1.09
C ALA A 169 1.36 9.05 -0.37
N TYR A 170 0.91 8.44 0.72
CA TYR A 170 1.74 7.59 1.56
C TYR A 170 1.22 6.15 1.57
N ASP A 171 2.08 5.20 1.22
CA ASP A 171 1.79 3.77 1.34
C ASP A 171 2.29 3.22 2.70
N GLU A 172 1.88 2.00 3.05
CA GLU A 172 2.15 1.33 4.33
C GLU A 172 1.82 2.21 5.55
N ALA A 173 0.80 3.09 5.42
CA ALA A 173 0.43 4.06 6.43
C ALA A 173 -0.08 3.45 7.75
N GLN A 174 -0.35 2.13 7.82
CA GLN A 174 -0.65 1.45 9.09
C GLN A 174 0.55 1.44 10.06
N ASN A 175 1.76 1.77 9.59
CA ASN A 175 2.94 1.95 10.45
C ASN A 175 2.87 3.24 11.27
N LEU A 176 2.07 4.23 10.84
CA LEU A 176 1.76 5.43 11.61
C LEU A 176 0.94 5.05 12.85
N ALA A 177 1.38 5.48 14.02
CA ALA A 177 0.66 5.31 15.28
C ALA A 177 1.14 6.32 16.32
N ASP A 178 0.23 6.81 17.13
CA ASP A 178 0.57 7.58 18.31
C ASP A 178 1.12 6.68 19.41
N GLN A 179 2.14 7.14 20.12
CA GLN A 179 2.86 6.44 21.17
C GLN A 179 2.74 7.24 22.50
N ALA A 180 1.53 7.22 23.09
CA ALA A 180 1.23 8.01 24.28
C ALA A 180 2.21 7.75 25.44
N GLN A 181 2.71 6.52 25.60
CA GLN A 181 3.71 6.18 26.62
C GLN A 181 5.06 6.91 26.46
N LYS A 182 5.34 7.35 25.23
CA LYS A 182 6.56 8.10 24.87
C LYS A 182 6.27 9.58 24.64
N GLU A 183 5.04 10.02 24.86
CA GLU A 183 4.57 11.39 24.57
C GLU A 183 4.84 11.80 23.11
N GLN A 184 4.68 10.86 22.18
CA GLN A 184 4.84 11.09 20.75
C GLN A 184 3.52 10.82 20.02
N PHE A 185 3.08 11.80 19.21
CA PHE A 185 1.79 11.75 18.52
C PHE A 185 1.92 12.03 17.01
N PRO A 186 2.79 11.29 16.28
CA PRO A 186 3.07 11.58 14.87
C PRO A 186 1.84 11.44 13.96
N LEU A 187 0.93 10.49 14.25
CA LEU A 187 -0.31 10.31 13.51
C LEU A 187 -1.25 11.50 13.75
N SER A 188 -1.43 11.89 15.00
CA SER A 188 -2.22 13.06 15.38
C SER A 188 -1.69 14.34 14.74
N VAL A 189 -0.38 14.57 14.75
CA VAL A 189 0.27 15.73 14.10
C VAL A 189 -0.07 15.77 12.61
N LEU A 190 0.01 14.62 11.91
CA LEU A 190 -0.33 14.54 10.48
C LEU A 190 -1.79 14.93 10.23
N LEU A 191 -2.73 14.38 11.00
CA LEU A 191 -4.16 14.65 10.84
C LEU A 191 -4.50 16.12 11.16
N ASP A 192 -3.99 16.65 12.28
CA ASP A 192 -4.22 18.03 12.71
C ASP A 192 -3.66 19.04 11.70
N LEU A 193 -2.49 18.73 11.09
CA LEU A 193 -1.89 19.55 10.06
C LEU A 193 -2.82 19.68 8.84
N PHE A 194 -3.17 18.53 8.23
CA PHE A 194 -3.98 18.55 7.00
C PHE A 194 -5.36 19.13 7.23
N GLN A 195 -6.04 18.75 8.32
CA GLN A 195 -7.32 19.37 8.67
C GLN A 195 -7.24 20.89 8.79
N SER A 196 -6.19 21.38 9.48
CA SER A 196 -6.03 22.82 9.74
C SER A 196 -5.79 23.60 8.46
N VAL A 197 -4.87 23.15 7.59
CA VAL A 197 -4.53 23.90 6.36
C VAL A 197 -5.64 23.81 5.32
N GLN A 198 -6.35 22.68 5.22
CA GLN A 198 -7.50 22.52 4.33
C GLN A 198 -8.66 23.43 4.73
N ARG A 199 -8.91 23.65 6.02
CA ARG A 199 -9.90 24.64 6.52
C ARG A 199 -9.54 26.06 6.13
N GLN A 200 -8.30 26.37 5.84
CA GLN A 200 -7.82 27.66 5.33
C GLN A 200 -7.86 27.74 3.80
N GLY A 201 -8.33 26.69 3.12
CA GLY A 201 -8.42 26.63 1.67
C GLY A 201 -7.11 26.22 0.98
N VAL A 202 -6.12 25.73 1.72
CA VAL A 202 -4.87 25.22 1.12
C VAL A 202 -5.18 23.95 0.33
N PRO A 203 -4.87 23.87 -0.98
CA PRO A 203 -5.24 22.76 -1.84
C PRO A 203 -4.25 21.60 -1.72
N PHE A 204 -4.06 21.09 -0.51
CA PHE A 204 -3.19 19.94 -0.22
C PHE A 204 -4.05 18.77 0.21
N MET A 205 -3.97 17.66 -0.52
CA MET A 205 -4.75 16.45 -0.30
C MET A 205 -3.87 15.35 0.29
N LEU A 206 -4.37 14.67 1.31
CA LEU A 206 -3.72 13.51 1.92
C LEU A 206 -4.32 12.22 1.39
N VAL A 207 -3.48 11.31 0.90
CA VAL A 207 -3.85 9.96 0.46
C VAL A 207 -3.04 8.97 1.28
N LEU A 208 -3.73 8.13 2.04
CA LEU A 208 -3.11 7.10 2.87
C LEU A 208 -3.50 5.72 2.34
N SER A 209 -2.51 4.88 2.10
CA SER A 209 -2.73 3.49 1.69
C SER A 209 -2.20 2.55 2.77
N GLY A 210 -2.96 1.49 3.09
CA GLY A 210 -2.54 0.57 4.12
C GLY A 210 -3.45 -0.64 4.31
N LEU A 211 -3.18 -1.39 5.38
CA LEU A 211 -3.98 -2.54 5.79
C LEU A 211 -5.34 -2.10 6.35
N PRO A 212 -6.34 -2.99 6.44
CA PRO A 212 -7.67 -2.67 6.97
C PRO A 212 -7.67 -2.06 8.37
N THR A 213 -6.61 -2.28 9.15
CA THR A 213 -6.41 -1.67 10.46
C THR A 213 -6.10 -0.17 10.43
N LEU A 214 -5.81 0.39 9.25
CA LEU A 214 -5.44 1.81 9.12
C LEU A 214 -6.58 2.74 9.55
N PHE A 215 -7.75 2.60 8.94
CA PHE A 215 -8.86 3.54 9.18
C PHE A 215 -9.33 3.56 10.65
N PRO A 216 -9.50 2.41 11.35
CA PRO A 216 -9.73 2.40 12.80
C PRO A 216 -8.68 3.18 13.60
N LYS A 217 -7.39 3.05 13.28
CA LYS A 217 -6.31 3.82 13.94
C LYS A 217 -6.44 5.33 13.73
N LEU A 218 -6.86 5.77 12.54
CA LEU A 218 -7.08 7.20 12.27
C LEU A 218 -8.19 7.75 13.18
N ILE A 219 -9.29 6.99 13.36
CA ILE A 219 -10.42 7.35 14.21
C ILE A 219 -10.01 7.37 15.71
N GLU A 220 -9.21 6.39 16.14
CA GLU A 220 -8.66 6.34 17.51
C GLU A 220 -7.79 7.57 17.81
N ALA A 221 -6.96 8.00 16.84
CA ALA A 221 -6.12 9.18 17.00
C ALA A 221 -6.94 10.46 17.01
N ARG A 222 -7.93 10.58 16.10
CA ARG A 222 -8.80 11.75 15.96
C ARG A 222 -10.19 11.36 15.49
N THR A 223 -11.19 11.57 16.31
CA THR A 223 -12.60 11.21 15.99
C THR A 223 -13.12 11.90 14.73
N TYR A 224 -12.61 13.09 14.38
CA TYR A 224 -13.00 13.76 13.14
C TYR A 224 -12.47 13.10 11.86
N ALA A 225 -11.57 12.11 11.96
CA ALA A 225 -11.07 11.37 10.82
C ALA A 225 -12.19 10.68 10.01
N GLU A 226 -13.28 10.28 10.66
CA GLU A 226 -14.47 9.73 9.99
C GLU A 226 -15.06 10.69 8.93
N ARG A 227 -14.93 11.99 9.13
CA ARG A 227 -15.44 13.03 8.24
C ARG A 227 -14.37 13.63 7.34
N MET A 228 -13.11 13.31 7.59
CA MET A 228 -11.96 13.82 6.87
C MET A 228 -11.56 12.92 5.70
N PHE A 229 -11.96 11.65 5.73
CA PHE A 229 -11.53 10.68 4.75
C PHE A 229 -12.67 9.98 4.04
N ARG A 230 -12.56 9.92 2.71
CA ARG A 230 -13.22 8.92 1.89
C ARG A 230 -12.43 7.62 1.98
N VAL A 231 -13.11 6.50 2.19
CA VAL A 231 -12.45 5.20 2.31
C VAL A 231 -12.79 4.31 1.11
N ILE A 232 -11.76 3.84 0.43
CA ILE A 232 -11.86 2.86 -0.66
C ILE A 232 -11.29 1.53 -0.17
N PHE A 233 -12.14 0.49 -0.15
CA PHE A 233 -11.72 -0.88 0.13
C PHE A 233 -11.38 -1.59 -1.18
N LEU A 234 -10.11 -1.95 -1.36
CA LEU A 234 -9.70 -2.79 -2.48
C LEU A 234 -9.96 -4.26 -2.15
N ASN A 235 -10.83 -4.85 -2.94
CA ASN A 235 -11.13 -6.28 -2.88
C ASN A 235 -10.34 -7.07 -3.94
N GLN A 236 -10.39 -8.41 -3.82
CA GLN A 236 -9.95 -9.30 -4.87
C GLN A 236 -10.71 -9.02 -6.17
N LEU A 237 -10.10 -9.33 -7.30
CA LEU A 237 -10.72 -9.25 -8.60
C LEU A 237 -11.81 -10.33 -8.74
N SER A 238 -12.89 -9.99 -9.41
CA SER A 238 -13.89 -10.97 -9.87
C SER A 238 -13.30 -11.91 -10.93
N GLU A 239 -14.02 -12.97 -11.29
CA GLU A 239 -13.57 -13.89 -12.35
C GLU A 239 -13.44 -13.17 -13.69
N SER A 240 -14.36 -12.25 -14.01
CA SER A 240 -14.29 -11.45 -15.24
C SER A 240 -13.09 -10.52 -15.28
N GLU A 241 -12.79 -9.84 -14.18
CA GLU A 241 -11.62 -8.96 -14.08
C GLU A 241 -10.30 -9.75 -14.05
N THR A 242 -10.30 -10.94 -13.42
CA THR A 242 -9.16 -11.87 -13.49
C THR A 242 -8.92 -12.32 -14.93
N ARG A 243 -9.95 -12.60 -15.70
CA ARG A 243 -9.83 -12.91 -17.12
C ARG A 243 -9.17 -11.77 -17.88
N GLU A 244 -9.62 -10.53 -17.70
CA GLU A 244 -8.99 -9.37 -18.32
C GLU A 244 -7.52 -9.22 -17.93
N ALA A 245 -7.19 -9.42 -16.64
CA ALA A 245 -5.82 -9.36 -16.14
C ALA A 245 -4.89 -10.42 -16.74
N ILE A 246 -5.44 -11.53 -17.23
CA ILE A 246 -4.71 -12.63 -17.88
C ILE A 246 -4.64 -12.42 -19.40
N GLU A 247 -5.78 -12.20 -20.05
CA GLU A 247 -5.88 -12.25 -21.51
C GLU A 247 -5.29 -11.00 -22.18
N LYS A 248 -5.54 -9.78 -21.65
CA LYS A 248 -5.08 -8.53 -22.26
C LYS A 248 -3.56 -8.44 -22.36
N PRO A 249 -2.76 -8.71 -21.31
CA PRO A 249 -1.30 -8.72 -21.44
C PRO A 249 -0.77 -9.70 -22.48
N VAL A 250 -1.39 -10.86 -22.61
CA VAL A 250 -0.98 -11.88 -23.57
C VAL A 250 -1.30 -11.45 -25.01
N GLN A 251 -2.48 -10.87 -25.22
CA GLN A 251 -2.87 -10.36 -26.55
C GLN A 251 -1.92 -9.28 -27.04
N GLU A 252 -1.47 -8.38 -26.17
CA GLU A 252 -0.55 -7.30 -26.51
C GLU A 252 0.85 -7.78 -26.92
N THR A 253 1.27 -8.97 -26.45
CA THR A 253 2.60 -9.52 -26.79
C THR A 253 2.66 -10.16 -28.17
N GLY A 254 1.52 -10.44 -28.82
CA GLY A 254 1.45 -11.20 -30.07
C GLY A 254 1.98 -12.64 -29.94
N CYS A 255 2.09 -13.17 -28.74
CA CYS A 255 2.61 -14.50 -28.42
C CYS A 255 1.63 -15.60 -28.83
N PRO A 256 2.10 -16.80 -29.24
CA PRO A 256 1.24 -17.93 -29.55
C PRO A 256 0.58 -18.55 -28.29
N VAL A 257 0.95 -18.10 -27.10
CA VAL A 257 0.33 -18.54 -25.83
C VAL A 257 -1.07 -17.97 -25.71
N SER A 258 -2.01 -18.81 -25.33
CA SER A 258 -3.37 -18.38 -24.95
C SER A 258 -3.85 -19.17 -23.74
N PHE A 259 -4.61 -18.51 -22.87
CA PHE A 259 -5.25 -19.15 -21.73
C PHE A 259 -6.71 -19.43 -22.08
N ASN A 260 -7.09 -20.71 -22.14
CA ASN A 260 -8.49 -21.09 -22.35
C ASN A 260 -9.34 -20.82 -21.08
N LYS A 261 -10.66 -20.90 -21.20
CA LYS A 261 -11.60 -20.65 -20.11
C LYS A 261 -11.30 -21.50 -18.86
N SER A 262 -10.97 -22.78 -19.05
CA SER A 262 -10.65 -23.69 -17.93
C SER A 262 -9.36 -23.27 -17.20
N ALA A 263 -8.34 -22.83 -17.92
CA ALA A 263 -7.11 -22.31 -17.33
C ALA A 263 -7.37 -21.02 -16.54
N VAL A 264 -8.16 -20.10 -17.09
CA VAL A 264 -8.55 -18.84 -16.40
C VAL A 264 -9.32 -19.14 -15.11
N SER A 265 -10.35 -19.99 -15.17
CA SER A 265 -11.12 -20.37 -13.96
C SER A 265 -10.26 -21.11 -12.92
N MET A 266 -9.30 -21.92 -13.38
CA MET A 266 -8.33 -22.56 -12.48
C MET A 266 -7.42 -21.53 -11.80
N ILE A 267 -6.86 -20.59 -12.56
CA ILE A 267 -6.03 -19.51 -12.02
C ILE A 267 -6.83 -18.67 -11.02
N TYR A 268 -8.06 -18.29 -11.37
CA TYR A 268 -8.95 -17.56 -10.47
C TYR A 268 -9.15 -18.29 -9.14
N ARG A 269 -9.50 -19.59 -9.19
CA ARG A 269 -9.71 -20.39 -7.99
C ARG A 269 -8.47 -20.48 -7.10
N TYR A 270 -7.30 -20.72 -7.68
CA TYR A 270 -6.07 -20.86 -6.90
C TYR A 270 -5.45 -19.55 -6.44
N SER A 271 -5.71 -18.45 -7.14
CA SER A 271 -5.27 -17.10 -6.74
C SER A 271 -6.25 -16.43 -5.77
N GLY A 272 -7.48 -16.96 -5.63
CA GLY A 272 -8.57 -16.29 -4.91
C GLY A 272 -8.91 -14.91 -5.47
N GLY A 273 -8.58 -14.62 -6.73
CA GLY A 273 -8.75 -13.30 -7.35
C GLY A 273 -7.76 -12.23 -6.87
N TYR A 274 -6.75 -12.57 -6.08
CA TYR A 274 -5.76 -11.60 -5.63
C TYR A 274 -4.74 -11.30 -6.72
N PRO A 275 -4.57 -10.02 -7.13
CA PRO A 275 -3.71 -9.62 -8.25
C PRO A 275 -2.28 -10.15 -8.18
N TYR A 276 -1.66 -10.14 -7.02
CA TYR A 276 -0.30 -10.66 -6.84
C TYR A 276 -0.21 -12.15 -7.22
N PHE A 277 -1.15 -12.97 -6.73
CA PHE A 277 -1.16 -14.41 -7.01
C PHE A 277 -1.55 -14.71 -8.45
N ILE A 278 -2.45 -13.92 -9.05
CA ILE A 278 -2.77 -14.01 -10.48
C ILE A 278 -1.48 -13.79 -11.30
N GLN A 279 -0.76 -12.69 -11.03
CA GLN A 279 0.50 -12.40 -11.73
C GLN A 279 1.55 -13.49 -11.53
N PHE A 280 1.68 -14.03 -10.31
CA PHE A 280 2.61 -15.11 -10.01
C PHE A 280 2.29 -16.38 -10.80
N ILE A 281 1.04 -16.86 -10.70
CA ILE A 281 0.60 -18.08 -11.39
C ILE A 281 0.71 -17.92 -12.91
N CYS A 282 0.33 -16.76 -13.44
CA CYS A 282 0.40 -16.46 -14.87
C CYS A 282 1.84 -16.40 -15.37
N ARG A 283 2.78 -15.82 -14.61
CA ARG A 283 4.19 -15.81 -14.98
C ARG A 283 4.75 -17.22 -15.14
N GLU A 284 4.52 -18.06 -14.15
CA GLU A 284 5.00 -19.44 -14.19
C GLU A 284 4.30 -20.27 -15.29
N SER A 285 3.00 -20.06 -15.47
CA SER A 285 2.22 -20.72 -16.52
C SER A 285 2.66 -20.32 -17.93
N TYR A 286 2.94 -19.02 -18.14
CA TYR A 286 3.36 -18.49 -19.42
C TYR A 286 4.68 -19.12 -19.91
N ASP A 287 5.68 -19.16 -19.02
CA ASP A 287 6.98 -19.77 -19.33
C ASP A 287 6.84 -21.28 -19.63
N ALA A 288 6.00 -21.98 -18.85
CA ALA A 288 5.71 -23.39 -19.11
C ALA A 288 4.96 -23.62 -20.44
N TYR A 289 4.03 -22.73 -20.79
CA TYR A 289 3.29 -22.80 -22.05
C TYR A 289 4.21 -22.60 -23.25
N LEU A 290 5.09 -21.60 -23.21
CA LEU A 290 6.07 -21.37 -24.28
C LEU A 290 6.92 -22.61 -24.54
N GLN A 291 7.39 -23.28 -23.46
CA GLN A 291 8.15 -24.50 -23.60
C GLN A 291 7.31 -25.64 -24.17
N GLN A 292 6.08 -25.84 -23.70
CA GLN A 292 5.19 -26.89 -24.19
C GLN A 292 4.82 -26.68 -25.67
N VAL A 293 4.57 -25.43 -26.09
CA VAL A 293 4.30 -25.10 -27.50
C VAL A 293 5.54 -25.39 -28.36
N ALA A 294 6.74 -25.01 -27.90
CA ALA A 294 7.99 -25.31 -28.60
C ALA A 294 8.24 -26.82 -28.73
N ASP A 295 7.81 -27.61 -27.76
CA ASP A 295 7.89 -29.08 -27.75
C ASP A 295 6.74 -29.73 -28.57
N GLY A 296 5.87 -28.96 -29.21
CA GLY A 296 4.70 -29.47 -29.95
C GLY A 296 3.61 -30.09 -29.07
N LYS A 297 3.61 -29.79 -27.78
CA LYS A 297 2.62 -30.30 -26.80
C LYS A 297 1.45 -29.35 -26.66
N LYS A 298 0.29 -29.87 -26.26
CA LYS A 298 -0.86 -29.05 -25.89
C LYS A 298 -0.58 -28.34 -24.55
N PRO A 299 -0.68 -26.99 -24.48
CA PRO A 299 -0.42 -26.26 -23.24
C PRO A 299 -1.37 -26.64 -22.11
N VAL A 300 -0.79 -26.96 -20.95
CA VAL A 300 -1.51 -27.27 -19.69
C VAL A 300 -0.84 -26.49 -18.56
N VAL A 301 -1.63 -25.86 -17.69
CA VAL A 301 -1.10 -25.16 -16.51
C VAL A 301 -0.54 -26.18 -15.52
N PRO A 302 0.78 -26.16 -15.20
CA PRO A 302 1.38 -27.10 -14.26
C PRO A 302 1.12 -26.68 -12.81
N MET A 303 -0.16 -26.64 -12.40
CA MET A 303 -0.63 -26.01 -11.17
C MET A 303 0.05 -26.56 -9.92
N THR A 304 0.24 -27.88 -9.81
CA THR A 304 0.91 -28.50 -8.63
C THR A 304 2.33 -27.95 -8.43
N GLY A 305 3.11 -27.83 -9.51
CA GLY A 305 4.47 -27.27 -9.45
C GLY A 305 4.46 -25.77 -9.09
N ILE A 306 3.51 -25.03 -9.63
CA ILE A 306 3.35 -23.59 -9.37
C ILE A 306 2.97 -23.35 -7.91
N ILE A 307 2.04 -24.13 -7.36
CA ILE A 307 1.62 -23.99 -5.95
C ILE A 307 2.79 -24.35 -5.00
N ARG A 308 3.55 -25.41 -5.27
CA ARG A 308 4.75 -25.72 -4.47
C ARG A 308 5.75 -24.55 -4.48
N LYS A 309 5.96 -23.94 -5.63
CA LYS A 309 6.84 -22.78 -5.76
C LYS A 309 6.30 -21.57 -4.99
N LEU A 310 4.98 -21.32 -5.07
CA LEU A 310 4.33 -20.27 -4.30
C LEU A 310 4.46 -20.51 -2.79
N ASP A 311 4.26 -21.75 -2.35
CA ASP A 311 4.40 -22.13 -0.95
C ASP A 311 5.82 -21.87 -0.43
N THR A 312 6.84 -22.20 -1.22
CA THR A 312 8.25 -21.96 -0.88
C THR A 312 8.62 -20.48 -0.91
N ASP A 313 8.28 -19.79 -2.00
CA ASP A 313 8.76 -18.43 -2.27
C ASP A 313 7.99 -17.36 -1.45
N PHE A 314 6.73 -17.64 -1.12
CA PHE A 314 5.86 -16.64 -0.48
C PHE A 314 5.47 -16.98 0.97
N PHE A 315 5.08 -18.21 1.27
CA PHE A 315 4.53 -18.57 2.57
C PHE A 315 5.57 -19.14 3.56
N ALA A 316 6.49 -19.99 3.10
CA ALA A 316 7.41 -20.73 3.98
C ALA A 316 8.25 -19.80 4.88
N GLY A 317 8.73 -18.66 4.35
CA GLY A 317 9.51 -17.70 5.12
C GLY A 317 8.72 -17.00 6.23
N ARG A 318 7.39 -16.88 6.11
CA ARG A 318 6.52 -16.37 7.17
C ARG A 318 6.18 -17.44 8.19
N TRP A 319 5.96 -18.66 7.72
CA TRP A 319 5.66 -19.83 8.54
C TRP A 319 6.81 -20.20 9.47
N SER A 320 8.05 -20.13 8.99
CA SER A 320 9.24 -20.44 9.80
C SER A 320 9.57 -19.43 10.91
N ARG A 321 8.93 -18.26 10.90
CA ARG A 321 9.14 -17.21 11.93
C ARG A 321 8.20 -17.31 13.12
N VAL A 322 7.18 -18.17 13.06
CA VAL A 322 6.23 -18.36 14.16
C VAL A 322 6.63 -19.57 14.99
N THR A 323 6.35 -19.50 16.29
CA THR A 323 6.66 -20.59 17.23
C THR A 323 5.71 -21.78 17.02
N ASP A 324 6.09 -22.98 17.50
CA ASP A 324 5.27 -24.17 17.38
C ASP A 324 3.84 -23.98 17.90
N ARG A 325 3.68 -23.31 19.06
CA ARG A 325 2.34 -23.02 19.61
C ARG A 325 1.56 -22.02 18.77
N GLN A 326 2.21 -21.08 18.09
CA GLN A 326 1.57 -20.20 17.14
C GLN A 326 1.18 -20.96 15.87
N GLN A 327 2.00 -21.89 15.41
CA GLN A 327 1.67 -22.77 14.28
C GLN A 327 0.45 -23.63 14.60
N GLU A 328 0.41 -24.26 15.78
CA GLU A 328 -0.77 -25.01 16.22
C GLU A 328 -2.03 -24.16 16.24
N LEU A 329 -1.95 -22.92 16.76
CA LEU A 329 -3.10 -22.00 16.77
C LEU A 329 -3.53 -21.64 15.33
N LEU A 330 -2.59 -21.35 14.45
CA LEU A 330 -2.86 -21.05 13.04
C LEU A 330 -3.46 -22.26 12.31
N CYS A 331 -3.06 -23.48 12.66
CA CYS A 331 -3.67 -24.73 12.17
C CYS A 331 -5.12 -24.85 12.61
N VAL A 332 -5.43 -24.56 13.87
CA VAL A 332 -6.82 -24.53 14.37
C VAL A 332 -7.64 -23.50 13.61
N ILE A 333 -7.11 -22.27 13.45
CA ILE A 333 -7.79 -21.19 12.73
C ILE A 333 -8.03 -21.57 11.26
N ALA A 334 -7.06 -22.15 10.58
CA ALA A 334 -7.20 -22.56 9.18
C ALA A 334 -8.34 -23.60 8.99
N ASN A 335 -8.66 -24.38 10.02
CA ASN A 335 -9.72 -25.39 10.03
C ASN A 335 -11.09 -24.89 10.53
N LEU A 336 -11.26 -23.59 10.80
CA LEU A 336 -12.56 -23.01 11.20
C LEU A 336 -13.58 -22.87 10.08
N GLY A 337 -13.25 -23.27 8.85
CA GLY A 337 -14.18 -23.22 7.71
C GLY A 337 -14.08 -21.92 6.90
N GLY A 338 -13.47 -22.01 5.73
CA GLY A 338 -13.28 -20.90 4.78
C GLY A 338 -12.19 -19.95 5.19
N GLY A 339 -10.99 -20.13 4.64
CA GLY A 339 -9.75 -19.42 5.02
C GLY A 339 -9.75 -17.88 4.91
N ASN A 340 -10.83 -17.28 4.40
CA ASN A 340 -11.01 -15.84 4.29
C ASN A 340 -12.16 -15.31 5.17
N ASN A 341 -12.74 -16.13 6.04
CA ASN A 341 -13.83 -15.72 6.91
C ASN A 341 -13.34 -15.16 8.24
N GLU A 342 -14.11 -14.23 8.79
CA GLU A 342 -13.89 -13.74 10.15
C GLU A 342 -14.02 -14.88 11.15
N PHE A 343 -13.19 -14.85 12.18
CA PHE A 343 -13.24 -15.80 13.29
C PHE A 343 -13.13 -15.10 14.65
N THR A 344 -13.57 -15.78 15.69
CA THR A 344 -13.60 -15.30 17.06
C THR A 344 -12.75 -16.18 17.98
N VAL A 345 -12.39 -15.65 19.15
CA VAL A 345 -11.73 -16.43 20.21
C VAL A 345 -12.57 -17.64 20.65
N GLN A 346 -13.90 -17.52 20.64
CA GLN A 346 -14.80 -18.62 21.01
C GLN A 346 -14.77 -19.75 20.01
N GLU A 347 -14.79 -19.43 18.70
CA GLU A 347 -14.69 -20.43 17.63
C GLU A 347 -13.34 -21.15 17.66
N ILE A 348 -12.25 -20.40 17.94
CA ILE A 348 -10.91 -20.99 18.11
C ILE A 348 -10.91 -21.95 19.31
N MET A 349 -11.47 -21.54 20.46
CA MET A 349 -11.55 -22.40 21.66
C MET A 349 -12.29 -23.69 21.36
N ALA A 350 -13.49 -23.60 20.77
CA ALA A 350 -14.29 -24.76 20.40
C ALA A 350 -13.51 -25.70 19.47
N LYS A 351 -12.94 -25.15 18.40
CA LYS A 351 -12.19 -25.94 17.42
C LYS A 351 -10.92 -26.56 17.98
N SER A 352 -10.21 -25.83 18.86
CA SER A 352 -9.01 -26.38 19.53
C SER A 352 -9.35 -27.58 20.41
N SER A 353 -10.52 -27.57 21.07
CA SER A 353 -11.00 -28.70 21.90
C SER A 353 -11.35 -29.93 21.06
N GLU A 354 -11.70 -29.75 19.78
CA GLU A 354 -11.94 -30.88 18.85
C GLU A 354 -10.65 -31.44 18.27
N MET A 355 -9.61 -30.61 18.07
CA MET A 355 -8.43 -30.96 17.29
C MET A 355 -7.20 -31.29 18.11
N LEU A 356 -7.09 -30.78 19.35
CA LEU A 356 -5.85 -30.87 20.14
C LEU A 356 -6.07 -31.62 21.44
N GLU A 357 -5.07 -32.42 21.83
CA GLU A 357 -5.03 -33.06 23.16
C GLU A 357 -4.95 -32.00 24.28
N ASN A 358 -4.24 -30.92 24.05
CA ASN A 358 -4.09 -29.79 24.99
C ASN A 358 -4.73 -28.51 24.39
N PRO A 359 -6.05 -28.30 24.55
CA PRO A 359 -6.77 -27.18 23.98
C PRO A 359 -6.27 -25.82 24.49
N PHE A 360 -6.46 -24.78 23.67
CA PHE A 360 -6.11 -23.42 24.05
C PHE A 360 -7.14 -22.79 24.99
N GLY A 361 -6.67 -22.25 26.13
CA GLY A 361 -7.48 -21.37 26.97
C GLY A 361 -7.60 -19.95 26.39
N ARG A 362 -8.67 -19.24 26.77
CA ARG A 362 -8.99 -17.89 26.26
C ARG A 362 -7.85 -16.88 26.40
N SER A 363 -7.19 -16.86 27.58
CA SER A 363 -6.08 -15.94 27.85
C SER A 363 -4.89 -16.22 26.92
N HIS A 364 -4.54 -17.48 26.73
CA HIS A 364 -3.45 -17.92 25.87
C HIS A 364 -3.73 -17.57 24.39
N ILE A 365 -4.96 -17.81 23.89
CA ILE A 365 -5.36 -17.40 22.54
C ILE A 365 -5.17 -15.90 22.34
N ASN A 366 -5.64 -15.07 23.28
CA ASN A 366 -5.49 -13.62 23.17
C ASN A 366 -4.02 -13.18 23.12
N GLN A 367 -3.15 -13.80 23.90
CA GLN A 367 -1.70 -13.54 23.89
C GLN A 367 -1.08 -13.93 22.54
N LEU A 368 -1.39 -15.11 22.03
CA LEU A 368 -0.90 -15.58 20.73
C LEU A 368 -1.42 -14.73 19.57
N LEU A 369 -2.72 -14.37 19.58
CA LEU A 369 -3.30 -13.47 18.59
C LEU A 369 -2.61 -12.11 18.57
N THR A 370 -2.32 -11.52 19.75
CA THR A 370 -1.58 -10.25 19.82
C THR A 370 -0.21 -10.36 19.16
N SER A 371 0.52 -11.45 19.41
CA SER A 371 1.81 -11.70 18.77
C SER A 371 1.68 -11.91 17.25
N LEU A 372 0.67 -12.68 16.80
CA LEU A 372 0.43 -12.93 15.37
C LEU A 372 -0.03 -11.66 14.63
N ILE A 373 -0.74 -10.76 15.30
CA ILE A 373 -1.09 -9.43 14.76
C ILE A 373 0.18 -8.59 14.59
N SER A 374 1.06 -8.56 15.59
CA SER A 374 2.35 -7.86 15.49
C SER A 374 3.24 -8.45 14.40
N ALA A 375 3.17 -9.76 14.16
CA ALA A 375 3.86 -10.44 13.05
C ALA A 375 3.20 -10.21 11.68
N GLY A 376 2.04 -9.55 11.62
CA GLY A 376 1.32 -9.26 10.38
C GLY A 376 0.72 -10.48 9.68
N LEU A 377 0.43 -11.54 10.41
CA LEU A 377 -0.22 -12.76 9.91
C LEU A 377 -1.72 -12.75 10.10
N ILE A 378 -2.19 -12.12 11.16
CA ILE A 378 -3.60 -11.91 11.49
C ILE A 378 -3.84 -10.42 11.67
N TYR A 379 -5.05 -9.96 11.43
CA TYR A 379 -5.48 -8.63 11.83
C TYR A 379 -6.84 -8.68 12.52
N ARG A 380 -7.12 -7.65 13.32
CA ARG A 380 -8.41 -7.46 13.97
C ARG A 380 -9.26 -6.58 13.07
N ASP A 381 -10.33 -7.12 12.52
CA ASP A 381 -11.22 -6.39 11.63
C ASP A 381 -12.17 -5.48 12.41
N ARG A 382 -12.83 -6.05 13.41
CA ARG A 382 -13.72 -5.36 14.34
C ARG A 382 -13.65 -6.00 15.72
N HIS A 383 -14.34 -5.43 16.69
CA HIS A 383 -14.28 -5.92 18.06
C HIS A 383 -14.57 -7.43 18.16
N GLY A 384 -13.60 -8.19 18.62
CA GLY A 384 -13.69 -9.65 18.79
C GLY A 384 -13.67 -10.48 17.51
N LYS A 385 -13.47 -9.89 16.34
CA LYS A 385 -13.37 -10.55 15.04
C LYS A 385 -11.97 -10.40 14.44
N TYR A 386 -11.44 -11.48 13.92
CA TYR A 386 -10.09 -11.57 13.36
C TYR A 386 -10.11 -12.22 11.99
N LEU A 387 -9.11 -11.91 11.17
CA LEU A 387 -8.89 -12.52 9.84
C LEU A 387 -7.40 -12.74 9.60
N PHE A 388 -7.08 -13.62 8.65
CA PHE A 388 -5.73 -13.68 8.09
C PHE A 388 -5.40 -12.39 7.35
N ALA A 389 -4.25 -11.80 7.68
CA ALA A 389 -3.73 -10.61 6.98
C ALA A 389 -3.08 -10.96 5.62
N VAL A 390 -2.74 -12.24 5.45
CA VAL A 390 -2.10 -12.79 4.25
C VAL A 390 -3.12 -13.68 3.55
N PRO A 391 -3.58 -13.30 2.34
CA PRO A 391 -4.51 -14.13 1.57
C PRO A 391 -3.93 -15.52 1.30
N LEU A 392 -4.79 -16.52 1.19
CA LEU A 392 -4.44 -17.95 0.93
C LEU A 392 -3.55 -18.61 1.99
N MET A 393 -3.28 -17.92 3.13
CA MET A 393 -2.47 -18.50 4.21
C MET A 393 -3.12 -19.75 4.81
N ALA A 394 -4.43 -19.74 4.96
CA ALA A 394 -5.16 -20.91 5.45
C ALA A 394 -5.02 -22.13 4.51
N ASP A 395 -5.06 -21.91 3.20
CA ASP A 395 -4.89 -22.98 2.22
C ASP A 395 -3.46 -23.54 2.22
N PHE A 396 -2.46 -22.67 2.38
CA PHE A 396 -1.08 -23.06 2.58
C PHE A 396 -0.91 -23.92 3.84
N ILE A 397 -1.47 -23.49 4.97
CA ILE A 397 -1.39 -24.21 6.25
C ILE A 397 -2.01 -25.61 6.11
N LYS A 398 -3.19 -25.73 5.50
CA LYS A 398 -3.85 -27.03 5.25
C LYS A 398 -2.95 -27.97 4.43
N ARG A 399 -2.36 -27.47 3.34
CA ARG A 399 -1.42 -28.26 2.52
C ARG A 399 -0.15 -28.69 3.29
N THR A 400 0.30 -27.89 4.26
CA THR A 400 1.46 -28.22 5.09
C THR A 400 1.14 -29.31 6.11
N MET A 401 -0.12 -29.38 6.58
CA MET A 401 -0.57 -30.41 7.52
C MET A 401 -0.89 -31.76 6.84
N GLU A 402 -1.32 -31.72 5.58
CA GLU A 402 -1.57 -32.90 4.76
C GLU A 402 -0.42 -33.03 3.75
N PRO A 403 0.68 -33.75 4.05
CA PRO A 403 1.73 -33.96 3.06
C PRO A 403 1.15 -34.70 1.85
N LEU A 404 1.39 -34.14 0.65
CA LEU A 404 1.01 -34.65 -0.67
C LEU A 404 1.61 -36.02 -0.96
#